data_714b5da0cd8b3e6f3cf8e51958f44f83
#
_entry.id   714b5da0cd8b3e6f3cf8e51958f44f83
#
_cell.length_a   1.000
_cell.length_b   1.000
_cell.length_c   1.000
_cell.angle_alpha   90.00
_cell.angle_beta   90.00
_cell.angle_gamma   90.00
#
_symmetry.space_group_name_H-M   'P 1'
#
loop_
_entity.id
_entity.type
_entity.pdbx_description
1 polymer ?
#
loop_
_entity_poly.entity_id
_entity_poly.type
_entity_poly.pdbx_seq_one_letter_code
_entity_poly.pdbx_strand_id
1 'polypeptide(L)'
;MAKTRSIYVCNACGAEARQHFGKCPTCNTWNSLVEQVVEAKETASTRPSMKSRSTSSRKKKAPAQPRLSLTFNQIQDHPQARIPSGYHELDRVLGGGIVPGSLVLLGGDPGIGKSTLLLQTANQLAKDTPILYVCAEESGQQVKLRSLRLGINQDLHTNGNGKQADGKILENLYLLPETNLETILEELDSLRPKVAVIDSIQALFYSALTSAPGSVAQVRECTSALMQLAKRENISLFIVGHVTKEGAIAGPKVLEHLVDTVLYFEGDRFASHRLLRSVKNRFGATHELGVFEMVDKGLEEVLNPSELFMSSQEENVPGVATIVACEGTRPLVVELQSLVSPTSYSSPRRSTTGVEHNRLLQILAVLEKRVGIPLSKLDAYVASSGGLNVGEPAADLGIAVAVAASFRDRIIDPELVLIGEVGLGGQIRPVSQMELRLKEAAKLGFKRALVPKGQARKGLGMEVTEVGRVVDAIATALANSTQHEQEEADLD
;
A
#
# COMPACT_ATOMS: atom_id res chain seq x y z
N MET A 1 -0.59 1.63 52.50
CA MET A 1 0.48 1.93 51.54
C MET A 1 0.29 1.03 50.35
N ALA A 2 -0.08 1.57 49.19
CA ALA A 2 -0.26 0.82 47.97
C ALA A 2 1.09 0.23 47.55
N LYS A 3 1.17 -1.06 47.30
CA LYS A 3 2.38 -1.72 46.76
C LYS A 3 2.50 -1.38 45.29
N THR A 4 3.41 -0.47 44.96
CA THR A 4 3.83 -0.22 43.55
C THR A 4 4.60 -1.42 43.04
N ARG A 5 4.33 -1.84 41.81
CA ARG A 5 5.04 -2.93 41.12
C ARG A 5 5.58 -2.39 39.81
N SER A 6 6.88 -2.54 39.59
CA SER A 6 7.51 -2.21 38.30
C SER A 6 7.29 -3.35 37.28
N ILE A 7 6.92 -3.00 36.07
CA ILE A 7 6.94 -3.86 34.88
C ILE A 7 7.79 -3.20 33.82
N TYR A 8 8.37 -4.00 32.94
CA TYR A 8 9.19 -3.55 31.83
C TYR A 8 8.46 -3.78 30.52
N VAL A 9 8.22 -2.73 29.75
CA VAL A 9 7.51 -2.79 28.48
C VAL A 9 8.47 -2.53 27.33
N CYS A 10 8.45 -3.39 26.32
CA CYS A 10 9.29 -3.24 25.15
C CYS A 10 8.77 -2.16 24.19
N ASN A 11 9.57 -1.13 23.90
CA ASN A 11 9.21 -0.05 22.98
C ASN A 11 9.07 -0.52 21.50
N ALA A 12 9.67 -1.66 21.15
CA ALA A 12 9.62 -2.16 19.79
C ALA A 12 8.41 -3.07 19.49
N CYS A 13 7.93 -3.85 20.49
CA CYS A 13 6.86 -4.82 20.25
C CYS A 13 5.74 -4.80 21.31
N GLY A 14 5.84 -3.95 22.34
CA GLY A 14 4.85 -3.86 23.41
C GLY A 14 4.81 -5.04 24.39
N ALA A 15 5.72 -5.99 24.30
CA ALA A 15 5.77 -7.14 25.20
C ALA A 15 6.14 -6.70 26.63
N GLU A 16 5.39 -7.22 27.61
CA GLU A 16 5.63 -6.96 29.03
C GLU A 16 6.53 -8.01 29.65
N ALA A 17 7.48 -7.56 30.47
CA ALA A 17 8.36 -8.41 31.23
C ALA A 17 8.37 -8.01 32.71
N ARG A 18 8.48 -8.97 33.61
CA ARG A 18 8.54 -8.71 35.07
C ARG A 18 9.92 -8.30 35.55
N GLN A 19 10.92 -8.42 34.70
CA GLN A 19 12.33 -8.08 34.97
C GLN A 19 12.92 -7.38 33.75
N HIS A 20 13.93 -6.55 33.99
CA HIS A 20 14.69 -5.93 32.93
C HIS A 20 15.61 -6.95 32.27
N PHE A 21 15.49 -7.07 30.94
CA PHE A 21 16.40 -7.82 30.09
C PHE A 21 17.11 -6.85 29.14
N GLY A 22 18.39 -7.03 28.91
CA GLY A 22 19.13 -6.23 27.92
C GLY A 22 18.61 -6.44 26.50
N LYS A 23 17.87 -7.53 26.27
CA LYS A 23 17.26 -7.90 24.99
C LYS A 23 15.82 -8.34 25.23
N CYS A 24 14.87 -7.82 24.45
CA CYS A 24 13.47 -8.23 24.56
C CYS A 24 13.30 -9.73 24.25
N PRO A 25 12.66 -10.52 25.13
CA PRO A 25 12.49 -11.95 24.88
C PRO A 25 11.52 -12.29 23.75
N THR A 26 10.69 -11.33 23.32
CA THR A 26 9.69 -11.55 22.28
C THR A 26 10.18 -11.13 20.89
N CYS A 27 10.74 -9.92 20.75
CA CYS A 27 11.17 -9.41 19.44
C CYS A 27 12.70 -9.38 19.26
N ASN A 28 13.47 -9.79 20.27
CA ASN A 28 14.92 -9.84 20.26
C ASN A 28 15.63 -8.48 20.06
N THR A 29 14.94 -7.35 20.18
CA THR A 29 15.53 -6.01 20.07
C THR A 29 16.29 -5.65 21.35
N TRP A 30 17.52 -5.13 21.20
CA TRP A 30 18.36 -4.71 22.32
C TRP A 30 17.92 -3.37 22.90
N ASN A 31 18.06 -3.19 24.23
CA ASN A 31 17.79 -1.97 24.98
C ASN A 31 16.39 -1.37 24.75
N SER A 32 15.40 -2.22 24.48
CA SER A 32 14.02 -1.82 24.14
C SER A 32 13.05 -1.91 25.33
N LEU A 33 13.48 -2.39 26.49
CA LEU A 33 12.63 -2.54 27.68
C LEU A 33 12.75 -1.30 28.58
N VAL A 34 11.62 -0.61 28.78
CA VAL A 34 11.50 0.58 29.63
C VAL A 34 10.68 0.22 30.87
N GLU A 35 11.16 0.65 32.05
CA GLU A 35 10.48 0.43 33.31
C GLU A 35 9.21 1.30 33.39
N GLN A 36 8.10 0.68 33.74
CA GLN A 36 6.83 1.34 34.03
C GLN A 36 6.37 0.94 35.44
N VAL A 37 6.05 1.94 36.27
CA VAL A 37 5.53 1.72 37.60
C VAL A 37 4.00 1.64 37.54
N VAL A 38 3.43 0.51 37.89
CA VAL A 38 1.98 0.27 37.88
C VAL A 38 1.50 0.22 39.32
N GLU A 39 0.55 1.08 39.71
CA GLU A 39 -0.18 0.93 40.96
C GLU A 39 -1.07 -0.30 40.94
N ALA A 40 -0.87 -1.20 41.88
CA ALA A 40 -1.69 -2.39 41.99
C ALA A 40 -3.10 -1.99 42.47
N LYS A 41 -4.07 -1.94 41.54
CA LYS A 41 -5.49 -2.02 41.91
C LYS A 41 -5.73 -3.39 42.53
N GLU A 42 -6.23 -3.44 43.75
CA GLU A 42 -6.72 -4.67 44.37
C GLU A 42 -7.87 -5.23 43.57
N THR A 43 -7.56 -6.16 42.67
CA THR A 43 -8.57 -7.05 42.12
C THR A 43 -8.95 -8.03 43.19
N ALA A 44 -10.16 -7.88 43.73
CA ALA A 44 -10.78 -8.87 44.59
C ALA A 44 -10.75 -10.22 43.86
N SER A 45 -9.88 -11.11 44.30
CA SER A 45 -9.77 -12.48 43.81
C SER A 45 -10.96 -13.28 44.34
N THR A 46 -12.04 -13.32 43.58
CA THR A 46 -13.06 -14.37 43.75
C THR A 46 -12.52 -15.65 43.09
N ARG A 47 -11.75 -16.42 43.85
CA ARG A 47 -11.50 -17.82 43.53
C ARG A 47 -12.84 -18.57 43.57
N PRO A 48 -13.24 -19.32 42.54
CA PRO A 48 -14.36 -20.23 42.65
C PRO A 48 -13.96 -21.34 43.61
N SER A 49 -14.58 -21.38 44.79
CA SER A 49 -14.41 -22.47 45.71
C SER A 49 -14.98 -23.77 45.10
N MET A 50 -14.13 -24.76 44.99
CA MET A 50 -14.58 -26.17 44.74
C MET A 50 -15.49 -26.60 45.86
N LYS A 51 -16.79 -26.60 45.65
CA LYS A 51 -17.75 -27.30 46.53
C LYS A 51 -17.64 -28.80 46.29
N SER A 52 -17.44 -29.52 47.42
CA SER A 52 -17.40 -30.94 47.57
C SER A 52 -18.59 -31.66 46.91
N ARG A 53 -18.27 -32.79 46.27
CA ARG A 53 -19.24 -33.74 45.74
C ARG A 53 -20.16 -34.29 46.85
N SER A 54 -21.45 -33.97 46.77
CA SER A 54 -22.49 -34.81 47.36
C SER A 54 -23.11 -35.69 46.28
N THR A 55 -23.09 -36.97 46.51
CA THR A 55 -23.71 -38.01 45.71
C THR A 55 -25.22 -37.92 45.78
N SER A 56 -25.91 -37.64 44.66
CA SER A 56 -27.30 -38.07 44.47
C SER A 56 -27.70 -38.08 42.99
N SER A 57 -28.22 -39.23 42.58
CA SER A 57 -29.13 -39.56 41.46
C SER A 57 -28.79 -39.07 40.04
N ARG A 58 -28.44 -40.06 39.23
CA ARG A 58 -28.41 -39.99 37.74
C ARG A 58 -29.77 -39.61 37.16
N LYS A 59 -30.02 -38.32 36.92
CA LYS A 59 -30.88 -37.86 35.85
C LYS A 59 -30.02 -37.63 34.63
N LYS A 60 -30.30 -38.28 33.50
CA LYS A 60 -29.67 -38.05 32.21
C LYS A 60 -29.86 -36.56 31.89
N LYS A 61 -28.80 -35.77 32.03
CA LYS A 61 -28.79 -34.38 31.52
C LYS A 61 -28.79 -34.44 30.01
N ALA A 62 -29.77 -33.79 29.38
CA ALA A 62 -29.71 -33.46 27.97
C ALA A 62 -28.36 -32.77 27.68
N PRO A 63 -27.75 -32.96 26.49
CA PRO A 63 -26.50 -32.32 26.15
C PRO A 63 -26.68 -30.79 26.29
N ALA A 64 -25.77 -30.18 27.03
CA ALA A 64 -25.80 -28.74 27.25
C ALA A 64 -25.67 -28.06 25.86
N GLN A 65 -26.73 -27.37 25.43
CA GLN A 65 -26.64 -26.57 24.22
C GLN A 65 -25.61 -25.44 24.44
N PRO A 66 -24.70 -25.24 23.52
CA PRO A 66 -23.75 -24.15 23.60
C PRO A 66 -24.52 -22.81 23.57
N ARG A 67 -24.27 -21.93 24.56
CA ARG A 67 -25.04 -20.68 24.74
C ARG A 67 -24.55 -19.53 23.84
N LEU A 68 -23.35 -19.61 23.27
CA LEU A 68 -22.69 -18.52 22.56
C LEU A 68 -22.01 -18.96 21.24
N SER A 69 -21.83 -20.26 20.99
CA SER A 69 -21.25 -20.75 19.73
C SER A 69 -22.37 -21.02 18.72
N LEU A 70 -22.19 -20.49 17.52
CA LEU A 70 -23.06 -20.70 16.37
C LEU A 70 -22.43 -21.75 15.46
N THR A 71 -23.25 -22.61 14.85
CA THR A 71 -22.79 -23.43 13.72
C THR A 71 -22.63 -22.56 12.48
N PHE A 72 -21.79 -22.98 11.53
CA PHE A 72 -21.56 -22.24 10.29
C PHE A 72 -22.87 -21.90 9.56
N ASN A 73 -23.83 -22.82 9.55
CA ASN A 73 -25.16 -22.61 8.93
C ASN A 73 -26.09 -21.64 9.69
N GLN A 74 -25.77 -21.31 10.94
CA GLN A 74 -26.51 -20.31 11.74
C GLN A 74 -25.94 -18.90 11.56
N ILE A 75 -24.76 -18.80 10.98
CA ILE A 75 -24.22 -17.52 10.54
C ILE A 75 -24.94 -17.18 9.24
N GLN A 76 -25.82 -16.18 9.31
CA GLN A 76 -26.52 -15.72 8.12
C GLN A 76 -25.47 -15.27 7.10
N ASP A 77 -25.49 -15.89 5.92
CA ASP A 77 -24.84 -15.36 4.74
C ASP A 77 -25.58 -14.06 4.34
N HIS A 78 -25.27 -12.98 5.03
CA HIS A 78 -25.49 -11.68 4.40
C HIS A 78 -24.38 -11.58 3.35
N PRO A 79 -24.72 -11.54 2.05
CA PRO A 79 -23.81 -10.97 1.08
C PRO A 79 -23.61 -9.54 1.55
N GLN A 80 -22.58 -9.32 2.36
CA GLN A 80 -22.27 -7.97 2.85
C GLN A 80 -21.83 -7.23 1.61
N ALA A 81 -22.78 -6.52 1.02
CA ALA A 81 -22.48 -5.62 -0.06
C ALA A 81 -21.41 -4.67 0.48
N ARG A 82 -20.23 -4.72 -0.10
CA ARG A 82 -19.15 -3.80 0.24
C ARG A 82 -19.65 -2.39 0.05
N ILE A 83 -19.27 -1.48 0.91
CA ILE A 83 -19.62 -0.08 0.80
C ILE A 83 -18.61 0.56 -0.17
N PRO A 84 -19.04 1.10 -1.33
CA PRO A 84 -18.13 1.82 -2.21
C PRO A 84 -17.60 3.05 -1.50
N SER A 85 -16.29 3.27 -1.57
CA SER A 85 -15.64 4.43 -0.92
C SER A 85 -15.90 5.75 -1.68
N GLY A 86 -16.35 5.66 -2.92
CA GLY A 86 -16.47 6.77 -3.84
C GLY A 86 -15.21 6.99 -4.69
N TYR A 87 -14.19 6.14 -4.52
CA TYR A 87 -12.95 6.11 -5.28
C TYR A 87 -12.64 4.69 -5.75
N HIS A 88 -12.51 4.48 -7.06
CA HIS A 88 -12.18 3.17 -7.63
C HIS A 88 -10.79 2.67 -7.21
N GLU A 89 -9.83 3.59 -7.10
CA GLU A 89 -8.47 3.29 -6.70
C GLU A 89 -8.38 2.89 -5.22
N LEU A 90 -9.19 3.50 -4.34
CA LEU A 90 -9.30 3.07 -2.95
C LEU A 90 -10.05 1.74 -2.84
N ASP A 91 -11.14 1.56 -3.57
CA ASP A 91 -11.90 0.31 -3.59
C ASP A 91 -11.05 -0.86 -4.10
N ARG A 92 -10.20 -0.64 -5.10
CA ARG A 92 -9.23 -1.63 -5.61
C ARG A 92 -8.35 -2.17 -4.49
N VAL A 93 -7.67 -1.31 -3.75
CA VAL A 93 -6.74 -1.72 -2.68
C VAL A 93 -7.45 -2.31 -1.46
N LEU A 94 -8.73 -1.97 -1.27
CA LEU A 94 -9.60 -2.59 -0.28
C LEU A 94 -10.12 -3.96 -0.73
N GLY A 95 -9.94 -4.32 -2.01
CA GLY A 95 -10.41 -5.57 -2.60
C GLY A 95 -11.87 -5.50 -3.03
N GLY A 96 -12.35 -4.32 -3.48
CA GLY A 96 -13.67 -4.06 -4.03
C GLY A 96 -14.60 -3.24 -3.12
N GLY A 97 -14.05 -2.49 -2.16
CA GLY A 97 -14.77 -1.60 -1.27
C GLY A 97 -14.65 -1.92 0.21
N ILE A 98 -15.23 -1.09 1.05
CA ILE A 98 -15.17 -1.17 2.51
C ILE A 98 -16.03 -2.34 3.00
N VAL A 99 -15.45 -3.24 3.79
CA VAL A 99 -16.18 -4.34 4.41
C VAL A 99 -16.78 -3.86 5.73
N PRO A 100 -18.11 -4.00 5.95
CA PRO A 100 -18.75 -3.61 7.21
C PRO A 100 -18.10 -4.24 8.44
N GLY A 101 -17.88 -3.45 9.48
CA GLY A 101 -17.20 -3.89 10.72
C GLY A 101 -15.70 -4.13 10.60
N SER A 102 -15.07 -3.75 9.49
CA SER A 102 -13.63 -3.88 9.28
C SER A 102 -12.82 -2.72 9.86
N LEU A 103 -11.57 -3.01 10.23
CA LEU A 103 -10.58 -2.00 10.60
C LEU A 103 -9.53 -1.86 9.50
N VAL A 104 -9.40 -0.66 8.96
CA VAL A 104 -8.41 -0.30 7.95
C VAL A 104 -7.42 0.68 8.54
N LEU A 105 -6.14 0.30 8.59
CA LEU A 105 -5.04 1.18 8.98
C LEU A 105 -4.45 1.84 7.73
N LEU A 106 -4.41 3.16 7.70
CA LEU A 106 -3.76 3.95 6.68
C LEU A 106 -2.46 4.55 7.24
N GLY A 107 -1.33 3.96 6.86
CA GLY A 107 0.02 4.43 7.20
C GLY A 107 0.62 5.30 6.11
N GLY A 108 1.71 5.99 6.42
CA GLY A 108 2.48 6.80 5.46
C GLY A 108 3.12 8.02 6.12
N ASP A 109 4.03 8.67 5.38
CA ASP A 109 4.76 9.84 5.87
C ASP A 109 3.84 11.01 6.22
N PRO A 110 4.22 11.88 7.17
CA PRO A 110 3.49 13.12 7.44
C PRO A 110 3.39 13.99 6.18
N GLY A 111 2.21 14.58 5.94
CA GLY A 111 1.98 15.45 4.78
C GLY A 111 1.76 14.73 3.44
N ILE A 112 1.77 13.40 3.39
CA ILE A 112 1.58 12.64 2.14
C ILE A 112 0.15 12.74 1.55
N GLY A 113 -0.85 13.09 2.37
CA GLY A 113 -2.24 13.23 1.93
C GLY A 113 -3.25 12.28 2.61
N LYS A 114 -2.86 11.52 3.66
CA LYS A 114 -3.75 10.57 4.36
C LYS A 114 -5.06 11.19 4.81
N SER A 115 -4.97 12.28 5.59
CA SER A 115 -6.14 13.01 6.11
C SER A 115 -6.98 13.64 4.98
N THR A 116 -6.34 14.04 3.86
CA THR A 116 -7.02 14.55 2.68
C THR A 116 -7.87 13.46 2.03
N LEU A 117 -7.26 12.30 1.75
CA LEU A 117 -7.97 11.15 1.15
C LEU A 117 -9.17 10.74 2.00
N LEU A 118 -8.96 10.58 3.32
CA LEU A 118 -10.04 10.11 4.20
C LEU A 118 -11.14 11.15 4.41
N LEU A 119 -10.80 12.44 4.42
CA LEU A 119 -11.81 13.51 4.50
C LEU A 119 -12.66 13.58 3.21
N GLN A 120 -12.02 13.45 2.04
CA GLN A 120 -12.72 13.36 0.75
C GLN A 120 -13.59 12.09 0.67
N THR A 121 -13.08 10.93 1.13
CA THR A 121 -13.84 9.68 1.21
C THR A 121 -15.03 9.81 2.15
N ALA A 122 -14.84 10.39 3.34
CA ALA A 122 -15.90 10.64 4.30
C ALA A 122 -17.02 11.53 3.70
N ASN A 123 -16.63 12.55 2.92
CA ASN A 123 -17.57 13.40 2.19
C ASN A 123 -18.40 12.62 1.15
N GLN A 124 -17.77 11.72 0.37
CA GLN A 124 -18.49 10.89 -0.60
C GLN A 124 -19.51 9.97 0.10
N LEU A 125 -19.08 9.31 1.17
CA LEU A 125 -19.91 8.39 1.94
C LEU A 125 -21.05 9.09 2.68
N ALA A 126 -20.85 10.33 3.13
CA ALA A 126 -21.84 11.10 3.87
C ALA A 126 -23.06 11.52 3.02
N LYS A 127 -23.01 11.34 1.71
CA LYS A 127 -24.19 11.54 0.83
C LYS A 127 -25.34 10.60 1.17
N ASP A 128 -25.02 9.39 1.60
CA ASP A 128 -26.00 8.32 1.79
C ASP A 128 -26.13 7.85 3.24
N THR A 129 -25.08 8.06 4.07
CA THR A 129 -25.03 7.47 5.42
C THR A 129 -24.32 8.37 6.43
N PRO A 130 -24.68 8.28 7.73
CA PRO A 130 -23.93 8.97 8.79
C PRO A 130 -22.49 8.52 8.86
N ILE A 131 -21.57 9.47 8.85
CA ILE A 131 -20.12 9.27 8.95
C ILE A 131 -19.59 10.10 10.11
N LEU A 132 -18.76 9.51 10.94
CA LEU A 132 -18.04 10.21 12.02
C LEU A 132 -16.58 10.40 11.66
N TYR A 133 -16.09 11.63 11.69
CA TYR A 133 -14.68 11.97 11.54
C TYR A 133 -14.14 12.51 12.86
N VAL A 134 -13.34 11.70 13.55
CA VAL A 134 -12.64 12.07 14.77
C VAL A 134 -11.34 12.76 14.40
N CYS A 135 -11.27 14.07 14.64
CA CYS A 135 -10.08 14.89 14.42
C CYS A 135 -9.32 15.09 15.73
N ALA A 136 -8.43 14.14 16.04
CA ALA A 136 -7.68 14.17 17.29
C ALA A 136 -6.40 15.03 17.27
N GLU A 137 -5.85 15.30 16.08
CA GLU A 137 -4.65 16.15 15.91
C GLU A 137 -4.99 17.60 15.59
N GLU A 138 -6.11 17.83 14.93
CA GLU A 138 -6.50 19.16 14.46
C GLU A 138 -7.80 19.62 15.11
N SER A 139 -7.93 20.93 15.28
CA SER A 139 -9.21 21.51 15.72
C SER A 139 -10.27 21.36 14.64
N GLY A 140 -11.55 21.30 15.03
CA GLY A 140 -12.66 21.26 14.08
C GLY A 140 -12.66 22.44 13.10
N GLN A 141 -12.13 23.60 13.49
CA GLN A 141 -11.97 24.78 12.63
C GLN A 141 -10.92 24.54 11.51
N GLN A 142 -9.79 23.91 11.85
CA GLN A 142 -8.76 23.58 10.88
C GLN A 142 -9.27 22.54 9.85
N VAL A 143 -9.97 21.50 10.32
CA VAL A 143 -10.61 20.52 9.44
C VAL A 143 -11.64 21.20 8.54
N LYS A 144 -12.45 22.12 9.07
CA LYS A 144 -13.43 22.90 8.27
C LYS A 144 -12.75 23.77 7.21
N LEU A 145 -11.65 24.46 7.53
CA LEU A 145 -10.88 25.24 6.56
C LEU A 145 -10.32 24.35 5.44
N ARG A 146 -9.80 23.17 5.81
CA ARG A 146 -9.34 22.19 4.83
C ARG A 146 -10.51 21.70 3.96
N SER A 147 -11.67 21.40 4.53
CA SER A 147 -12.84 20.95 3.79
C SER A 147 -13.32 21.97 2.75
N LEU A 148 -13.27 23.26 3.08
CA LEU A 148 -13.60 24.34 2.13
C LEU A 148 -12.64 24.37 0.95
N ARG A 149 -11.32 24.22 1.19
CA ARG A 149 -10.32 24.17 0.12
C ARG A 149 -10.53 22.97 -0.81
N LEU A 150 -10.94 21.83 -0.26
CA LEU A 150 -11.21 20.60 -0.98
C LEU A 150 -12.59 20.60 -1.69
N GLY A 151 -13.36 21.68 -1.60
CA GLY A 151 -14.71 21.74 -2.15
C GLY A 151 -15.70 20.83 -1.44
N ILE A 152 -15.34 20.33 -0.25
CA ILE A 152 -16.20 19.48 0.58
C ILE A 152 -17.33 20.32 1.15
N ASN A 153 -18.56 19.80 1.09
CA ASN A 153 -19.76 20.48 1.56
C ASN A 153 -20.15 21.73 0.73
N GLN A 154 -19.64 21.83 -0.50
CA GLN A 154 -20.03 22.86 -1.46
C GLN A 154 -20.68 22.17 -2.68
N ASP A 155 -21.95 21.85 -2.60
CA ASP A 155 -22.77 21.68 -3.81
C ASP A 155 -23.05 23.09 -4.38
N LEU A 156 -22.01 23.77 -4.84
CA LEU A 156 -22.10 24.99 -5.64
C LEU A 156 -22.41 24.58 -7.09
N HIS A 157 -23.61 24.12 -7.36
CA HIS A 157 -24.18 24.24 -8.67
C HIS A 157 -24.48 25.73 -8.90
N THR A 158 -23.50 26.48 -9.36
CA THR A 158 -23.72 27.74 -10.07
C THR A 158 -24.40 27.40 -11.38
N ASN A 159 -25.71 27.30 -11.36
CA ASN A 159 -26.47 27.41 -12.58
C ASN A 159 -26.17 28.82 -13.13
N GLY A 160 -25.85 28.93 -14.44
CA GLY A 160 -25.41 30.15 -15.12
C GLY A 160 -26.33 31.38 -15.03
N ASN A 161 -27.27 31.41 -14.11
CA ASN A 161 -28.25 32.50 -13.86
C ASN A 161 -28.07 33.16 -12.48
N GLY A 162 -26.95 32.98 -11.77
CA GLY A 162 -26.64 33.77 -10.57
C GLY A 162 -27.57 33.53 -9.34
N LYS A 163 -28.42 32.53 -9.37
CA LYS A 163 -29.17 32.11 -8.19
C LYS A 163 -28.39 31.03 -7.48
N GLN A 164 -27.99 31.28 -6.22
CA GLN A 164 -27.49 30.27 -5.30
C GLN A 164 -28.50 29.12 -5.30
N ALA A 165 -28.13 27.98 -5.87
CA ALA A 165 -28.83 26.73 -5.59
C ALA A 165 -28.60 26.43 -4.11
N ASP A 166 -29.62 26.13 -3.36
CA ASP A 166 -29.52 25.68 -1.97
C ASP A 166 -28.58 24.49 -1.93
N GLY A 167 -27.31 24.77 -1.59
CA GLY A 167 -26.31 23.75 -1.37
C GLY A 167 -26.79 22.88 -0.22
N LYS A 168 -27.14 21.65 -0.52
CA LYS A 168 -27.56 20.68 0.49
C LYS A 168 -26.36 20.43 1.40
N ILE A 169 -26.31 21.08 2.56
CA ILE A 169 -25.31 20.84 3.58
C ILE A 169 -25.34 19.34 3.86
N LEU A 170 -24.18 18.66 3.82
CA LEU A 170 -24.12 17.25 4.17
C LEU A 170 -24.36 17.09 5.66
N GLU A 171 -25.62 16.86 6.02
CA GLU A 171 -26.08 16.69 7.40
C GLU A 171 -25.52 15.40 8.05
N ASN A 172 -24.97 14.50 7.24
CA ASN A 172 -24.47 13.19 7.69
C ASN A 172 -22.97 13.13 7.98
N LEU A 173 -22.19 14.21 7.75
CA LEU A 173 -20.77 14.25 8.10
C LEU A 173 -20.59 14.93 9.46
N TYR A 174 -20.33 14.12 10.48
CA TYR A 174 -20.11 14.56 11.85
C TYR A 174 -18.62 14.70 12.12
N LEU A 175 -18.18 15.83 12.69
CA LEU A 175 -16.81 16.09 13.13
C LEU A 175 -16.74 16.05 14.64
N LEU A 176 -15.83 15.25 15.19
CA LEU A 176 -15.59 15.15 16.64
C LEU A 176 -14.14 15.54 16.95
N PRO A 177 -13.86 16.77 17.42
CA PRO A 177 -12.53 17.20 17.86
C PRO A 177 -12.29 16.71 19.29
N GLU A 178 -11.89 15.43 19.44
CA GLU A 178 -11.71 14.78 20.73
C GLU A 178 -10.51 13.82 20.69
N THR A 179 -9.81 13.74 21.82
CA THR A 179 -8.66 12.85 22.04
C THR A 179 -8.94 11.77 23.08
N ASN A 180 -9.92 11.99 23.96
CA ASN A 180 -10.30 11.03 24.99
C ASN A 180 -11.01 9.83 24.37
N LEU A 181 -10.43 8.63 24.58
CA LEU A 181 -10.96 7.40 24.00
C LEU A 181 -12.37 7.07 24.49
N GLU A 182 -12.65 7.26 25.79
CA GLU A 182 -13.94 6.93 26.38
C GLU A 182 -15.06 7.74 25.73
N THR A 183 -14.86 9.05 25.56
CA THR A 183 -15.81 9.94 24.88
C THR A 183 -16.02 9.52 23.41
N ILE A 184 -14.94 9.16 22.70
CA ILE A 184 -15.04 8.70 21.33
C ILE A 184 -15.84 7.39 21.23
N LEU A 185 -15.65 6.45 22.16
CA LEU A 185 -16.40 5.19 22.20
C LEU A 185 -17.89 5.42 22.50
N GLU A 186 -18.21 6.36 23.39
CA GLU A 186 -19.59 6.75 23.70
C GLU A 186 -20.29 7.38 22.48
N GLU A 187 -19.59 8.24 21.73
CA GLU A 187 -20.13 8.86 20.53
C GLU A 187 -20.33 7.83 19.40
N LEU A 188 -19.40 6.90 19.20
CA LEU A 188 -19.54 5.82 18.24
C LEU A 188 -20.72 4.88 18.56
N ASP A 189 -20.94 4.57 19.86
CA ASP A 189 -22.06 3.74 20.32
C ASP A 189 -23.41 4.45 20.17
N SER A 190 -23.43 5.77 20.40
CA SER A 190 -24.64 6.61 20.28
C SER A 190 -25.02 6.89 18.84
N LEU A 191 -24.10 7.37 18.02
CA LEU A 191 -24.34 7.76 16.62
C LEU A 191 -24.48 6.55 15.69
N ARG A 192 -23.76 5.45 15.98
CA ARG A 192 -23.70 4.23 15.16
C ARG A 192 -23.47 4.49 13.67
N PRO A 193 -22.40 5.23 13.33
CA PRO A 193 -22.09 5.52 11.94
C PRO A 193 -21.76 4.23 11.20
N LYS A 194 -22.02 4.15 9.88
CA LYS A 194 -21.56 2.99 9.09
C LYS A 194 -20.05 2.96 8.93
N VAL A 195 -19.45 4.15 8.81
CA VAL A 195 -18.00 4.32 8.70
C VAL A 195 -17.58 5.43 9.64
N ALA A 196 -16.44 5.24 10.33
CA ALA A 196 -15.80 6.31 11.09
C ALA A 196 -14.31 6.40 10.74
N VAL A 197 -13.75 7.60 10.87
CA VAL A 197 -12.34 7.91 10.65
C VAL A 197 -11.75 8.37 11.97
N ILE A 198 -10.58 7.84 12.34
CA ILE A 198 -9.79 8.24 13.52
C ILE A 198 -8.49 8.88 13.00
N ASP A 199 -8.35 10.19 13.10
CA ASP A 199 -7.21 10.97 12.59
C ASP A 199 -6.56 11.81 13.69
N SER A 200 -5.48 11.30 14.33
CA SER A 200 -4.82 10.00 14.20
C SER A 200 -4.87 9.21 15.51
N ILE A 201 -4.55 7.91 15.42
CA ILE A 201 -4.50 7.01 16.58
C ILE A 201 -3.46 7.42 17.62
N GLN A 202 -2.38 8.08 17.18
CA GLN A 202 -1.30 8.52 18.08
C GLN A 202 -1.70 9.66 19.02
N ALA A 203 -2.71 10.44 18.64
CA ALA A 203 -3.22 11.52 19.46
C ALA A 203 -4.23 11.06 20.53
N LEU A 204 -4.76 9.84 20.41
CA LEU A 204 -5.75 9.33 21.36
C LEU A 204 -5.14 9.07 22.74
N PHE A 205 -5.95 9.32 23.74
CA PHE A 205 -5.61 9.13 25.16
C PHE A 205 -6.66 8.26 25.85
N TYR A 206 -6.22 7.16 26.45
CA TYR A 206 -7.01 6.30 27.32
C TYR A 206 -6.66 6.58 28.78
N SER A 207 -7.59 7.14 29.55
CA SER A 207 -7.36 7.62 30.92
C SER A 207 -6.95 6.52 31.90
N ALA A 208 -7.33 5.26 31.63
CA ALA A 208 -6.97 4.12 32.45
C ALA A 208 -5.48 3.74 32.39
N LEU A 209 -4.72 4.27 31.42
CA LEU A 209 -3.28 4.03 31.28
C LEU A 209 -2.48 5.24 31.76
N THR A 210 -1.35 4.98 32.41
CA THR A 210 -0.43 6.02 32.90
C THR A 210 0.59 6.47 31.86
N SER A 211 0.67 5.77 30.71
CA SER A 211 1.59 6.09 29.63
C SER A 211 1.12 7.31 28.81
N ALA A 212 2.07 8.05 28.25
CA ALA A 212 1.78 9.23 27.43
C ALA A 212 1.05 8.87 26.12
N PRO A 213 0.24 9.78 25.54
CA PRO A 213 -0.32 9.64 24.20
C PRO A 213 0.78 9.32 23.17
N GLY A 214 0.46 8.52 22.16
CA GLY A 214 1.42 8.09 21.14
C GLY A 214 2.36 6.95 21.56
N SER A 215 2.42 6.58 22.85
CA SER A 215 3.18 5.42 23.29
C SER A 215 2.59 4.11 22.74
N VAL A 216 3.42 3.07 22.63
CA VAL A 216 2.98 1.74 22.16
C VAL A 216 1.80 1.20 22.95
N ALA A 217 1.81 1.41 24.28
CA ALA A 217 0.73 0.93 25.15
C ALA A 217 -0.60 1.67 24.87
N GLN A 218 -0.57 3.01 24.76
CA GLN A 218 -1.76 3.80 24.43
C GLN A 218 -2.33 3.43 23.07
N VAL A 219 -1.49 3.45 22.05
CA VAL A 219 -1.90 3.16 20.66
C VAL A 219 -2.50 1.75 20.53
N ARG A 220 -1.91 0.76 21.19
CA ARG A 220 -2.40 -0.62 21.18
C ARG A 220 -3.73 -0.78 21.88
N GLU A 221 -3.86 -0.24 23.11
CA GLU A 221 -5.09 -0.36 23.89
C GLU A 221 -6.25 0.45 23.27
N CYS A 222 -5.98 1.67 22.79
CA CYS A 222 -6.97 2.46 22.06
C CYS A 222 -7.47 1.69 20.82
N THR A 223 -6.55 1.13 20.02
CA THR A 223 -6.93 0.34 18.84
C THR A 223 -7.72 -0.92 19.21
N SER A 224 -7.34 -1.60 20.31
CA SER A 224 -8.05 -2.79 20.78
C SER A 224 -9.48 -2.48 21.21
N ALA A 225 -9.70 -1.38 21.93
CA ALA A 225 -11.03 -0.95 22.36
C ALA A 225 -11.91 -0.54 21.17
N LEU A 226 -11.35 0.24 20.24
CA LEU A 226 -12.02 0.62 18.98
C LEU A 226 -12.40 -0.61 18.15
N MET A 227 -11.51 -1.61 18.05
CA MET A 227 -11.77 -2.86 17.35
C MET A 227 -12.94 -3.64 17.97
N GLN A 228 -12.98 -3.73 19.29
CA GLN A 228 -14.07 -4.44 19.99
C GLN A 228 -15.42 -3.79 19.73
N LEU A 229 -15.48 -2.46 19.82
CA LEU A 229 -16.70 -1.69 19.52
C LEU A 229 -17.10 -1.83 18.05
N ALA A 230 -16.17 -1.63 17.14
CA ALA A 230 -16.41 -1.71 15.69
C ALA A 230 -17.01 -3.05 15.27
N LYS A 231 -16.46 -4.16 15.79
CA LYS A 231 -16.97 -5.50 15.51
C LYS A 231 -18.31 -5.77 16.16
N ARG A 232 -18.57 -5.24 17.35
CA ARG A 232 -19.83 -5.40 18.05
C ARG A 232 -20.97 -4.64 17.36
N GLU A 233 -20.72 -3.39 16.96
CA GLU A 233 -21.72 -2.50 16.38
C GLU A 233 -21.69 -2.50 14.84
N ASN A 234 -20.84 -3.32 14.22
CA ASN A 234 -20.67 -3.42 12.76
C ASN A 234 -20.27 -2.08 12.10
N ILE A 235 -19.44 -1.27 12.77
CA ILE A 235 -18.90 0.00 12.30
C ILE A 235 -17.58 -0.24 11.60
N SER A 236 -17.40 0.24 10.37
CA SER A 236 -16.10 0.20 9.68
C SER A 236 -15.24 1.36 10.12
N LEU A 237 -13.98 1.11 10.50
CA LEU A 237 -13.06 2.13 10.99
C LEU A 237 -11.86 2.31 10.05
N PHE A 238 -11.62 3.54 9.63
CA PHE A 238 -10.34 3.98 9.09
C PHE A 238 -9.51 4.61 10.20
N ILE A 239 -8.31 4.10 10.39
CA ILE A 239 -7.38 4.57 11.43
C ILE A 239 -6.15 5.14 10.74
N VAL A 240 -5.89 6.43 10.91
CA VAL A 240 -4.67 7.08 10.42
C VAL A 240 -3.53 6.79 11.39
N GLY A 241 -2.39 6.34 10.84
CA GLY A 241 -1.17 6.12 11.58
C GLY A 241 0.03 6.79 10.90
N HIS A 242 0.86 7.51 11.67
CA HIS A 242 2.09 8.09 11.16
C HIS A 242 3.26 7.11 11.27
N VAL A 243 4.05 7.01 10.20
CA VAL A 243 5.30 6.24 10.23
C VAL A 243 6.37 7.10 10.90
N THR A 244 7.01 6.58 11.95
CA THR A 244 8.12 7.26 12.60
C THR A 244 9.43 6.55 12.28
N LYS A 245 10.43 7.29 11.79
CA LYS A 245 11.78 6.79 11.51
C LYS A 245 12.58 6.47 12.79
N GLU A 246 12.18 7.01 13.94
CA GLU A 246 13.00 7.03 15.17
C GLU A 246 12.42 6.25 16.36
N GLY A 247 11.42 5.41 16.21
CA GLY A 247 10.98 4.46 17.25
C GLY A 247 10.41 5.04 18.56
N ALA A 248 10.34 6.35 18.74
CA ALA A 248 9.83 6.99 19.96
C ALA A 248 8.28 6.99 20.01
N ILE A 249 7.61 6.99 18.87
CA ILE A 249 6.15 6.93 18.74
C ILE A 249 5.77 5.59 18.10
N ALA A 250 4.70 4.97 18.57
CA ALA A 250 4.21 3.71 18.02
C ALA A 250 3.84 3.85 16.54
N GLY A 251 4.61 3.23 15.67
CA GLY A 251 4.34 3.19 14.24
C GLY A 251 3.29 2.14 13.85
N PRO A 252 2.85 2.13 12.59
CA PRO A 252 1.85 1.20 12.06
C PRO A 252 2.14 -0.28 12.31
N LYS A 253 3.41 -0.70 12.36
CA LYS A 253 3.82 -2.08 12.62
C LYS A 253 3.25 -2.68 13.91
N VAL A 254 3.05 -1.86 14.94
CA VAL A 254 2.46 -2.32 16.22
C VAL A 254 1.00 -2.71 16.04
N LEU A 255 0.30 -2.09 15.09
CA LEU A 255 -1.12 -2.25 14.83
C LEU A 255 -1.45 -3.29 13.76
N GLU A 256 -0.49 -3.68 12.94
CA GLU A 256 -0.71 -4.59 11.81
C GLU A 256 -1.41 -5.90 12.20
N HIS A 257 -1.17 -6.38 13.42
CA HIS A 257 -1.80 -7.60 13.91
C HIS A 257 -3.25 -7.41 14.38
N LEU A 258 -3.62 -6.19 14.78
CA LEU A 258 -4.94 -5.87 15.33
C LEU A 258 -5.95 -5.51 14.23
N VAL A 259 -5.50 -4.95 13.11
CA VAL A 259 -6.36 -4.49 12.03
C VAL A 259 -6.56 -5.56 10.95
N ASP A 260 -7.61 -5.42 10.16
CA ASP A 260 -7.96 -6.36 9.10
C ASP A 260 -7.24 -6.01 7.78
N THR A 261 -7.07 -4.73 7.48
CA THR A 261 -6.40 -4.22 6.29
C THR A 261 -5.36 -3.17 6.68
N VAL A 262 -4.20 -3.21 6.03
CA VAL A 262 -3.13 -2.20 6.17
C VAL A 262 -2.81 -1.65 4.80
N LEU A 263 -2.99 -0.36 4.67
CA LEU A 263 -2.67 0.42 3.48
C LEU A 263 -1.51 1.35 3.81
N TYR A 264 -0.53 1.45 2.90
CA TYR A 264 0.54 2.44 2.96
C TYR A 264 0.38 3.45 1.85
N PHE A 265 0.43 4.73 2.23
CA PHE A 265 0.42 5.84 1.30
C PHE A 265 1.84 6.32 1.10
N GLU A 266 2.34 6.16 -0.13
CA GLU A 266 3.72 6.41 -0.55
C GLU A 266 3.74 7.52 -1.60
N GLY A 267 4.86 8.21 -1.74
CA GLY A 267 5.05 9.21 -2.80
C GLY A 267 6.33 9.99 -2.60
N ASP A 268 6.88 10.47 -3.68
CA ASP A 268 8.00 11.40 -3.67
C ASP A 268 7.47 12.82 -3.38
N ARG A 269 8.27 13.62 -2.68
CA ARG A 269 7.95 15.04 -2.37
C ARG A 269 7.91 15.91 -3.63
N PHE A 270 8.61 15.50 -4.68
CA PHE A 270 8.73 16.22 -5.94
C PHE A 270 7.77 15.71 -7.02
N ALA A 271 7.12 14.56 -6.80
CA ALA A 271 6.12 14.02 -7.72
C ALA A 271 4.70 14.42 -7.29
N SER A 272 3.82 14.71 -8.25
CA SER A 272 2.40 14.99 -7.97
C SER A 272 1.63 13.73 -7.60
N HIS A 273 2.05 12.57 -8.10
CA HIS A 273 1.36 11.32 -7.86
C HIS A 273 1.65 10.72 -6.48
N ARG A 274 0.67 9.98 -5.99
CA ARG A 274 0.69 9.26 -4.72
C ARG A 274 0.24 7.83 -4.94
N LEU A 275 0.97 6.89 -4.35
CA LEU A 275 0.72 5.46 -4.48
C LEU A 275 0.10 4.94 -3.17
N LEU A 276 -1.04 4.28 -3.27
CA LEU A 276 -1.70 3.63 -2.16
C LEU A 276 -1.52 2.12 -2.29
N ARG A 277 -0.72 1.54 -1.41
CA ARG A 277 -0.34 0.12 -1.46
C ARG A 277 -1.03 -0.70 -0.38
N SER A 278 -1.63 -1.82 -0.75
CA SER A 278 -2.18 -2.80 0.20
C SER A 278 -1.07 -3.76 0.67
N VAL A 279 -0.68 -3.65 1.94
CA VAL A 279 0.36 -4.51 2.55
C VAL A 279 -0.26 -5.72 3.23
N LYS A 280 -1.44 -5.55 3.82
CA LYS A 280 -2.23 -6.61 4.44
C LYS A 280 -3.69 -6.41 4.08
N ASN A 281 -4.36 -7.47 3.64
CA ASN A 281 -5.78 -7.43 3.39
C ASN A 281 -6.41 -8.82 3.66
N ARG A 282 -7.30 -8.91 4.66
CA ARG A 282 -8.04 -10.14 4.97
C ARG A 282 -9.20 -10.39 4.01
N PHE A 283 -9.59 -9.38 3.24
CA PHE A 283 -10.79 -9.39 2.41
C PHE A 283 -10.50 -9.34 0.91
N GLY A 284 -9.23 -9.28 0.53
CA GLY A 284 -8.80 -9.19 -0.86
C GLY A 284 -7.33 -9.52 -1.05
N ALA A 285 -6.85 -9.30 -2.26
CA ALA A 285 -5.44 -9.50 -2.58
C ALA A 285 -4.55 -8.50 -1.83
N THR A 286 -3.33 -8.94 -1.48
CA THR A 286 -2.26 -8.08 -1.01
C THR A 286 -1.45 -7.57 -2.20
N HIS A 287 -0.67 -6.50 -2.00
CA HIS A 287 0.15 -5.84 -3.03
C HIS A 287 -0.64 -5.15 -4.16
N GLU A 288 -1.96 -4.95 -3.97
CA GLU A 288 -2.72 -4.09 -4.87
C GLU A 288 -2.25 -2.64 -4.75
N LEU A 289 -2.25 -1.93 -5.88
CA LEU A 289 -1.81 -0.55 -5.99
C LEU A 289 -2.94 0.34 -6.48
N GLY A 290 -3.23 1.40 -5.73
CA GLY A 290 -4.06 2.53 -6.12
C GLY A 290 -3.17 3.74 -6.46
N VAL A 291 -3.54 4.51 -7.46
CA VAL A 291 -2.76 5.67 -7.89
C VAL A 291 -3.63 6.92 -7.85
N PHE A 292 -3.13 7.93 -7.16
CA PHE A 292 -3.76 9.24 -7.02
C PHE A 292 -2.80 10.34 -7.45
N GLU A 293 -3.35 11.44 -7.88
CA GLU A 293 -2.60 12.68 -8.11
C GLU A 293 -3.02 13.74 -7.10
N MET A 294 -2.03 14.46 -6.56
CA MET A 294 -2.26 15.58 -5.66
C MET A 294 -2.41 16.87 -6.47
N VAL A 295 -3.63 17.39 -6.50
CA VAL A 295 -3.98 18.64 -7.16
C VAL A 295 -4.42 19.70 -6.13
N ASP A 296 -4.64 20.93 -6.55
CA ASP A 296 -5.08 22.03 -5.66
C ASP A 296 -6.36 21.72 -4.89
N LYS A 297 -7.26 20.93 -5.49
CA LYS A 297 -8.54 20.51 -4.90
C LYS A 297 -8.46 19.22 -4.09
N GLY A 298 -7.26 18.68 -3.86
CA GLY A 298 -7.05 17.45 -3.09
C GLY A 298 -6.47 16.31 -3.90
N LEU A 299 -6.95 15.10 -3.66
CA LEU A 299 -6.51 13.89 -4.35
C LEU A 299 -7.54 13.50 -5.41
N GLU A 300 -7.06 13.28 -6.62
CA GLU A 300 -7.82 12.77 -7.75
C GLU A 300 -7.30 11.39 -8.17
N GLU A 301 -8.18 10.53 -8.68
CA GLU A 301 -7.80 9.20 -9.16
C GLU A 301 -7.10 9.28 -10.52
N VAL A 302 -6.03 8.54 -10.68
CA VAL A 302 -5.37 8.40 -11.98
C VAL A 302 -5.94 7.20 -12.69
N LEU A 303 -6.79 7.45 -13.69
CA LEU A 303 -7.50 6.40 -14.43
C LEU A 303 -6.54 5.53 -15.27
N ASN A 304 -5.47 6.13 -15.78
CA ASN A 304 -4.46 5.45 -16.61
C ASN A 304 -3.04 5.66 -16.04
N PRO A 305 -2.66 4.95 -14.98
CA PRO A 305 -1.36 5.17 -14.32
C PRO A 305 -0.15 4.86 -15.20
N SER A 306 -0.30 3.99 -16.21
CA SER A 306 0.80 3.69 -17.13
C SER A 306 1.29 4.95 -17.86
N GLU A 307 0.41 5.92 -18.14
CA GLU A 307 0.80 7.18 -18.76
C GLU A 307 1.76 8.02 -17.91
N LEU A 308 1.70 7.88 -16.57
CA LEU A 308 2.61 8.57 -15.66
C LEU A 308 4.05 8.01 -15.70
N PHE A 309 4.21 6.77 -16.13
CA PHE A 309 5.47 6.04 -16.12
C PHE A 309 6.06 5.84 -17.53
N MET A 310 5.48 6.51 -18.52
CA MET A 310 5.98 6.59 -19.89
C MET A 310 6.39 8.03 -20.18
N SER A 311 7.52 8.20 -20.86
CA SER A 311 7.93 9.51 -21.35
C SER A 311 7.03 9.93 -22.53
N SER A 312 6.92 11.24 -22.78
CA SER A 312 6.37 11.70 -24.04
C SER A 312 7.25 11.15 -25.18
N GLN A 313 6.63 10.49 -26.16
CA GLN A 313 7.33 9.77 -27.26
C GLN A 313 8.13 10.65 -28.23
N GLU A 314 8.45 11.89 -27.86
CA GLU A 314 9.06 12.86 -28.77
C GLU A 314 10.57 12.66 -29.00
N GLU A 315 11.28 11.90 -28.15
CA GLU A 315 12.71 11.64 -28.31
C GLU A 315 13.04 10.16 -28.13
N ASN A 316 13.36 9.50 -29.24
CA ASN A 316 13.90 8.14 -29.21
C ASN A 316 15.39 8.20 -28.88
N VAL A 317 15.78 7.78 -27.67
CA VAL A 317 17.17 7.78 -27.23
C VAL A 317 17.67 6.37 -26.94
N PRO A 318 18.99 6.07 -27.18
CA PRO A 318 19.56 4.78 -26.84
C PRO A 318 19.44 4.45 -25.35
N GLY A 319 19.20 3.18 -25.04
CA GLY A 319 19.13 2.70 -23.66
C GLY A 319 17.78 2.85 -22.97
N VAL A 320 16.75 3.21 -23.71
CA VAL A 320 15.36 3.23 -23.21
C VAL A 320 14.63 1.94 -23.62
N ALA A 321 13.97 1.31 -22.68
CA ALA A 321 13.21 0.07 -22.89
C ALA A 321 11.87 0.13 -22.15
N THR A 322 10.80 -0.34 -22.78
CA THR A 322 9.48 -0.43 -22.18
C THR A 322 9.22 -1.84 -21.67
N ILE A 323 8.77 -1.93 -20.43
CA ILE A 323 8.38 -3.16 -19.75
C ILE A 323 6.92 -3.11 -19.31
N VAL A 324 6.37 -4.28 -18.95
CA VAL A 324 5.10 -4.33 -18.23
C VAL A 324 5.31 -5.00 -16.88
N ALA A 325 5.28 -4.21 -15.84
CA ALA A 325 5.36 -4.66 -14.46
C ALA A 325 3.97 -4.95 -13.89
N CYS A 326 3.86 -5.85 -12.90
CA CYS A 326 2.61 -6.09 -12.16
C CYS A 326 2.79 -5.79 -10.68
N GLU A 327 1.94 -4.92 -10.17
CA GLU A 327 1.75 -4.69 -8.74
C GLU A 327 0.44 -5.35 -8.31
N GLY A 328 0.55 -6.49 -7.60
CA GLY A 328 -0.61 -7.34 -7.33
C GLY A 328 -1.26 -7.85 -8.61
N THR A 329 -2.49 -7.45 -8.88
CA THR A 329 -3.21 -7.76 -10.12
C THR A 329 -3.20 -6.61 -11.13
N ARG A 330 -2.50 -5.51 -10.82
CA ARG A 330 -2.44 -4.33 -11.69
C ARG A 330 -1.22 -4.37 -12.60
N PRO A 331 -1.39 -4.50 -13.92
CA PRO A 331 -0.30 -4.30 -14.88
C PRO A 331 -0.04 -2.80 -15.04
N LEU A 332 1.23 -2.43 -15.10
CA LEU A 332 1.71 -1.08 -15.34
C LEU A 332 2.76 -1.13 -16.43
N VAL A 333 2.59 -0.33 -17.47
CA VAL A 333 3.63 -0.13 -18.46
C VAL A 333 4.60 0.92 -17.91
N VAL A 334 5.88 0.58 -17.89
CA VAL A 334 6.93 1.38 -17.27
C VAL A 334 8.11 1.49 -18.21
N GLU A 335 8.63 2.68 -18.38
CA GLU A 335 9.87 2.91 -19.10
C GLU A 335 11.06 2.73 -18.18
N LEU A 336 12.06 2.01 -18.67
CA LEU A 336 13.36 1.84 -18.05
C LEU A 336 14.41 2.59 -18.86
N GLN A 337 15.23 3.37 -18.19
CA GLN A 337 16.32 4.13 -18.79
C GLN A 337 17.65 3.59 -18.29
N SER A 338 18.56 3.31 -19.19
CA SER A 338 19.93 2.85 -18.88
C SER A 338 20.98 3.74 -19.55
N LEU A 339 22.00 4.09 -18.78
CA LEU A 339 23.20 4.75 -19.28
C LEU A 339 24.42 3.92 -18.95
N VAL A 340 25.19 3.57 -19.99
CA VAL A 340 26.47 2.84 -19.88
C VAL A 340 27.57 3.68 -20.49
N SER A 341 28.64 3.95 -19.72
CA SER A 341 29.74 4.78 -20.17
C SER A 341 31.10 4.26 -19.65
N PRO A 342 32.22 4.55 -20.29
CA PRO A 342 33.56 4.24 -19.76
C PRO A 342 33.72 4.84 -18.36
N THR A 343 34.27 4.04 -17.43
CA THR A 343 34.51 4.54 -16.08
C THR A 343 35.77 5.40 -16.03
N SER A 344 35.66 6.53 -15.32
CA SER A 344 36.79 7.40 -14.97
C SER A 344 37.33 7.09 -13.58
N TYR A 345 36.82 6.08 -12.90
CA TYR A 345 37.13 5.71 -11.53
C TYR A 345 37.95 4.40 -11.49
N SER A 346 38.63 4.16 -10.38
CA SER A 346 39.35 2.91 -10.13
C SER A 346 38.41 1.69 -10.06
N SER A 347 37.13 1.89 -9.72
CA SER A 347 36.09 0.86 -9.70
C SER A 347 34.84 1.38 -10.41
N PRO A 348 34.28 0.59 -11.32
CA PRO A 348 33.04 0.98 -12.03
C PRO A 348 31.86 1.23 -11.08
N ARG A 349 31.09 2.28 -11.35
CA ARG A 349 29.91 2.64 -10.58
C ARG A 349 28.70 1.84 -11.05
N ARG A 350 27.87 1.46 -10.09
CA ARG A 350 26.56 0.83 -10.33
C ARG A 350 25.54 1.61 -9.53
N SER A 351 24.57 2.20 -10.22
CA SER A 351 23.52 2.98 -9.57
C SER A 351 22.16 2.59 -10.10
N THR A 352 21.18 2.52 -9.19
CA THR A 352 19.80 2.20 -9.53
C THR A 352 18.84 3.19 -8.89
N THR A 353 17.77 3.53 -9.61
CA THR A 353 16.61 4.23 -9.09
C THR A 353 15.36 3.45 -9.48
N GLY A 354 14.55 3.02 -8.51
CA GLY A 354 13.37 2.19 -8.78
C GLY A 354 13.65 0.76 -9.24
N VAL A 355 14.90 0.31 -9.27
CA VAL A 355 15.33 -1.06 -9.59
C VAL A 355 16.19 -1.60 -8.46
N GLU A 356 15.99 -2.86 -8.09
CA GLU A 356 16.79 -3.48 -7.03
C GLU A 356 18.27 -3.59 -7.45
N HIS A 357 19.17 -3.07 -6.61
CA HIS A 357 20.61 -3.02 -6.90
C HIS A 357 21.23 -4.41 -7.14
N ASN A 358 20.91 -5.39 -6.30
CA ASN A 358 21.44 -6.75 -6.44
C ASN A 358 20.95 -7.41 -7.74
N ARG A 359 19.73 -7.09 -8.18
CA ARG A 359 19.19 -7.59 -9.43
C ARG A 359 19.94 -7.03 -10.63
N LEU A 360 20.21 -5.73 -10.63
CA LEU A 360 21.08 -5.12 -11.65
C LEU A 360 22.45 -5.82 -11.71
N LEU A 361 23.11 -6.05 -10.57
CA LEU A 361 24.43 -6.71 -10.55
C LEU A 361 24.39 -8.10 -11.19
N GLN A 362 23.33 -8.88 -10.95
CA GLN A 362 23.14 -10.20 -11.58
C GLN A 362 22.97 -10.10 -13.09
N ILE A 363 22.16 -9.16 -13.57
CA ILE A 363 21.93 -8.93 -14.99
C ILE A 363 23.23 -8.49 -15.68
N LEU A 364 23.98 -7.56 -15.09
CA LEU A 364 25.27 -7.12 -15.63
C LEU A 364 26.26 -8.30 -15.75
N ALA A 365 26.33 -9.18 -14.75
CA ALA A 365 27.17 -10.38 -14.80
C ALA A 365 26.76 -11.35 -15.92
N VAL A 366 25.44 -11.51 -16.16
CA VAL A 366 24.92 -12.32 -17.28
C VAL A 366 25.29 -11.67 -18.61
N LEU A 367 25.10 -10.37 -18.78
CA LEU A 367 25.45 -9.64 -20.01
C LEU A 367 26.95 -9.75 -20.31
N GLU A 368 27.80 -9.60 -19.31
CA GLU A 368 29.24 -9.75 -19.47
C GLU A 368 29.65 -11.17 -19.88
N LYS A 369 29.13 -12.19 -19.17
CA LYS A 369 29.57 -13.57 -19.39
C LYS A 369 28.86 -14.26 -20.56
N ARG A 370 27.60 -13.93 -20.88
CA ARG A 370 26.79 -14.63 -21.88
C ARG A 370 26.59 -13.86 -23.17
N VAL A 371 26.69 -12.54 -23.13
CA VAL A 371 26.52 -11.65 -24.30
C VAL A 371 27.87 -11.08 -24.76
N GLY A 372 28.85 -11.01 -23.86
CA GLY A 372 30.20 -10.52 -24.17
C GLY A 372 30.37 -8.99 -24.08
N ILE A 373 29.46 -8.30 -23.35
CA ILE A 373 29.57 -6.85 -23.12
C ILE A 373 30.58 -6.62 -21.99
N PRO A 374 31.66 -5.83 -22.17
CA PRO A 374 32.76 -5.69 -21.19
C PRO A 374 32.39 -4.74 -20.02
N LEU A 375 31.34 -5.06 -19.28
CA LEU A 375 30.74 -4.20 -18.23
C LEU A 375 31.66 -4.01 -17.01
N SER A 376 32.68 -4.86 -16.83
CA SER A 376 33.68 -4.70 -15.77
C SER A 376 34.53 -3.41 -15.88
N LYS A 377 34.51 -2.74 -17.03
CA LYS A 377 35.24 -1.48 -17.30
C LYS A 377 34.30 -0.29 -17.55
N LEU A 378 33.00 -0.47 -17.34
CA LEU A 378 31.98 0.53 -17.68
C LEU A 378 31.14 0.86 -16.45
N ASP A 379 30.83 2.11 -16.26
CA ASP A 379 29.78 2.55 -15.34
C ASP A 379 28.42 2.16 -15.89
N ALA A 380 27.47 1.81 -15.03
CA ALA A 380 26.11 1.49 -15.43
C ALA A 380 25.10 2.12 -14.46
N TYR A 381 24.17 2.88 -15.03
CA TYR A 381 23.08 3.53 -14.33
C TYR A 381 21.78 3.02 -14.92
N VAL A 382 20.83 2.64 -14.05
CA VAL A 382 19.48 2.21 -14.48
C VAL A 382 18.44 2.87 -13.61
N ALA A 383 17.44 3.46 -14.27
CA ALA A 383 16.33 4.11 -13.60
C ALA A 383 14.98 3.66 -14.20
N SER A 384 13.96 3.56 -13.37
CA SER A 384 12.56 3.48 -13.82
C SER A 384 11.96 4.88 -13.90
N SER A 385 11.17 5.13 -14.91
CA SER A 385 10.45 6.41 -15.07
C SER A 385 9.51 6.65 -13.87
N GLY A 386 9.40 7.91 -13.44
CA GLY A 386 8.58 8.28 -12.28
C GLY A 386 9.04 7.70 -10.94
N GLY A 387 10.23 7.08 -10.86
CA GLY A 387 10.76 6.49 -9.63
C GLY A 387 9.97 5.29 -9.09
N LEU A 388 9.11 4.67 -9.92
CA LEU A 388 8.36 3.47 -9.53
C LEU A 388 9.32 2.34 -9.17
N ASN A 389 9.11 1.71 -8.00
CA ASN A 389 9.93 0.57 -7.61
C ASN A 389 9.50 -0.69 -8.39
N VAL A 390 10.29 -1.08 -9.38
CA VAL A 390 10.10 -2.29 -10.19
C VAL A 390 10.92 -3.42 -9.60
N GLY A 391 10.37 -4.11 -8.59
CA GLY A 391 11.05 -5.20 -7.86
C GLY A 391 10.80 -6.59 -8.42
N GLU A 392 10.04 -6.75 -9.51
CA GLU A 392 9.66 -8.05 -10.01
C GLU A 392 10.59 -8.59 -11.12
N PRO A 393 10.80 -9.93 -11.18
CA PRO A 393 11.68 -10.55 -12.17
C PRO A 393 11.26 -10.33 -13.64
N ALA A 394 9.99 -10.05 -13.91
CA ALA A 394 9.48 -9.81 -15.27
C ALA A 394 10.14 -8.61 -15.97
N ALA A 395 10.74 -7.69 -15.20
CA ALA A 395 11.44 -6.51 -15.70
C ALA A 395 12.87 -6.80 -16.20
N ASP A 396 13.45 -7.96 -15.86
CA ASP A 396 14.86 -8.26 -16.13
C ASP A 396 15.22 -8.18 -17.60
N LEU A 397 14.32 -8.67 -18.47
CA LEU A 397 14.55 -8.63 -19.91
C LEU A 397 14.67 -7.19 -20.41
N GLY A 398 13.81 -6.30 -19.93
CA GLY A 398 13.89 -4.88 -20.24
C GLY A 398 15.18 -4.24 -19.74
N ILE A 399 15.59 -4.53 -18.50
CA ILE A 399 16.86 -4.03 -17.96
C ILE A 399 18.05 -4.52 -18.81
N ALA A 400 18.07 -5.82 -19.16
CA ALA A 400 19.14 -6.39 -19.96
C ALA A 400 19.24 -5.78 -21.35
N VAL A 401 18.09 -5.57 -22.02
CA VAL A 401 18.04 -4.98 -23.35
C VAL A 401 18.37 -3.49 -23.31
N ALA A 402 17.89 -2.72 -22.31
CA ALA A 402 18.22 -1.31 -22.11
C ALA A 402 19.73 -1.09 -21.92
N VAL A 403 20.38 -1.90 -21.06
CA VAL A 403 21.84 -1.86 -20.85
C VAL A 403 22.60 -2.17 -22.14
N ALA A 404 22.16 -3.19 -22.89
CA ALA A 404 22.78 -3.57 -24.16
C ALA A 404 22.58 -2.52 -25.25
N ALA A 405 21.42 -1.89 -25.30
CA ALA A 405 21.10 -0.81 -26.23
C ALA A 405 21.93 0.44 -25.95
N SER A 406 22.04 0.84 -24.68
CA SER A 406 22.90 1.96 -24.27
C SER A 406 24.38 1.69 -24.59
N PHE A 407 24.88 0.47 -24.33
CA PHE A 407 26.26 0.10 -24.68
C PHE A 407 26.55 0.15 -26.18
N ARG A 408 25.57 -0.23 -27.02
CA ARG A 408 25.70 -0.30 -28.48
C ARG A 408 25.29 1.01 -29.18
N ASP A 409 24.84 1.99 -28.43
CA ASP A 409 24.29 3.25 -28.92
C ASP A 409 23.18 3.02 -29.96
N ARG A 410 22.20 2.17 -29.59
CA ARG A 410 21.08 1.77 -30.43
C ARG A 410 19.75 2.07 -29.76
N ILE A 411 18.78 2.50 -30.59
CA ILE A 411 17.41 2.74 -30.16
C ILE A 411 16.63 1.40 -30.17
N ILE A 412 15.83 1.17 -29.18
CA ILE A 412 14.86 0.09 -29.13
C ILE A 412 13.56 0.59 -29.75
N ASP A 413 12.87 -0.24 -30.54
CA ASP A 413 11.58 0.12 -31.11
C ASP A 413 10.60 0.62 -30.02
N PRO A 414 10.08 1.85 -30.15
CA PRO A 414 9.15 2.43 -29.17
C PRO A 414 7.83 1.67 -29.00
N GLU A 415 7.42 0.90 -30.03
CA GLU A 415 6.19 0.11 -30.00
C GLU A 415 6.40 -1.31 -29.43
N LEU A 416 7.61 -1.60 -28.93
CA LEU A 416 8.01 -2.91 -28.38
C LEU A 416 7.97 -2.90 -26.86
N VAL A 417 7.30 -3.90 -26.26
CA VAL A 417 7.41 -4.19 -24.82
C VAL A 417 8.24 -5.46 -24.59
N LEU A 418 8.98 -5.45 -23.49
CA LEU A 418 9.91 -6.50 -23.09
C LEU A 418 9.45 -7.11 -21.77
N ILE A 419 9.17 -8.42 -21.75
CA ILE A 419 8.64 -9.10 -20.57
C ILE A 419 9.37 -10.44 -20.39
N GLY A 420 10.05 -10.65 -19.26
CA GLY A 420 10.71 -11.91 -18.96
C GLY A 420 11.72 -11.84 -17.84
N GLU A 421 11.90 -12.94 -17.12
CA GLU A 421 12.94 -13.09 -16.11
C GLU A 421 14.24 -13.57 -16.79
N VAL A 422 15.39 -12.99 -16.40
CA VAL A 422 16.71 -13.40 -16.89
C VAL A 422 17.39 -14.27 -15.85
N GLY A 423 17.58 -15.56 -16.19
CA GLY A 423 18.35 -16.47 -15.34
C GLY A 423 19.87 -16.31 -15.50
N LEU A 424 20.66 -16.71 -14.50
CA LEU A 424 22.13 -16.61 -14.50
C LEU A 424 22.82 -17.35 -15.66
N GLY A 425 22.15 -18.32 -16.27
CA GLY A 425 22.64 -18.99 -17.49
C GLY A 425 22.39 -18.22 -18.78
N GLY A 426 21.70 -17.06 -18.72
CA GLY A 426 21.28 -16.26 -19.88
C GLY A 426 20.00 -16.76 -20.56
N GLN A 427 19.28 -17.73 -19.95
CA GLN A 427 17.98 -18.16 -20.41
C GLN A 427 16.91 -17.16 -19.94
N ILE A 428 15.85 -16.99 -20.78
CA ILE A 428 14.68 -16.21 -20.42
C ILE A 428 13.63 -17.17 -19.87
N ARG A 429 13.14 -16.87 -18.65
CA ARG A 429 12.21 -17.71 -17.89
C ARG A 429 10.79 -17.16 -17.94
N PRO A 430 9.79 -18.06 -17.89
CA PRO A 430 8.39 -17.66 -17.79
C PRO A 430 8.09 -16.81 -16.57
N VAL A 431 7.15 -15.87 -16.73
CA VAL A 431 6.68 -14.98 -15.66
C VAL A 431 5.16 -15.12 -15.45
N SER A 432 4.69 -14.72 -14.29
CA SER A 432 3.26 -14.76 -13.96
C SER A 432 2.45 -13.72 -14.74
N GLN A 433 1.14 -13.94 -14.86
CA GLN A 433 0.16 -12.98 -15.38
C GLN A 433 0.44 -12.46 -16.80
N MET A 434 1.07 -13.25 -17.67
CA MET A 434 1.48 -12.83 -19.01
C MET A 434 0.30 -12.26 -19.83
N GLU A 435 -0.86 -12.88 -19.77
CA GLU A 435 -2.04 -12.40 -20.50
C GLU A 435 -2.47 -11.00 -20.06
N LEU A 436 -2.42 -10.72 -18.75
CA LEU A 436 -2.78 -9.43 -18.18
C LEU A 436 -1.80 -8.34 -18.64
N ARG A 437 -0.50 -8.65 -18.66
CA ARG A 437 0.55 -7.75 -19.14
C ARG A 437 0.38 -7.40 -20.61
N LEU A 438 0.16 -8.41 -21.45
CA LEU A 438 -0.02 -8.20 -22.89
C LEU A 438 -1.31 -7.43 -23.21
N LYS A 439 -2.39 -7.65 -22.44
CA LYS A 439 -3.64 -6.88 -22.61
C LYS A 439 -3.43 -5.39 -22.28
N GLU A 440 -2.68 -5.09 -21.23
CA GLU A 440 -2.38 -3.68 -20.88
C GLU A 440 -1.50 -3.02 -21.94
N ALA A 441 -0.45 -3.69 -22.40
CA ALA A 441 0.39 -3.19 -23.50
C ALA A 441 -0.42 -2.93 -24.77
N ALA A 442 -1.28 -3.87 -25.18
CA ALA A 442 -2.13 -3.72 -26.35
C ALA A 442 -3.12 -2.55 -26.21
N LYS A 443 -3.71 -2.37 -25.02
CA LYS A 443 -4.62 -1.24 -24.69
C LYS A 443 -3.93 0.11 -24.85
N LEU A 444 -2.63 0.19 -24.55
CA LEU A 444 -1.82 1.40 -24.67
C LEU A 444 -1.22 1.59 -26.06
N GLY A 445 -1.55 0.71 -27.02
CA GLY A 445 -1.16 0.89 -28.42
C GLY A 445 0.16 0.23 -28.83
N PHE A 446 0.82 -0.52 -27.94
CA PHE A 446 2.02 -1.28 -28.28
C PHE A 446 1.70 -2.35 -29.31
N LYS A 447 2.52 -2.46 -30.34
CA LYS A 447 2.28 -3.37 -31.46
C LYS A 447 3.08 -4.66 -31.37
N ARG A 448 4.17 -4.67 -30.60
CA ARG A 448 5.09 -5.80 -30.48
C ARG A 448 5.44 -6.12 -29.05
N ALA A 449 5.67 -7.42 -28.77
CA ALA A 449 6.14 -7.89 -27.47
C ALA A 449 7.19 -9.00 -27.64
N LEU A 450 8.28 -8.94 -26.84
CA LEU A 450 9.19 -10.06 -26.64
C LEU A 450 8.85 -10.74 -25.31
N VAL A 451 8.57 -12.04 -25.38
CA VAL A 451 8.14 -12.82 -24.22
C VAL A 451 8.93 -14.14 -24.12
N PRO A 452 8.97 -14.79 -22.95
CA PRO A 452 9.56 -16.11 -22.79
C PRO A 452 8.88 -17.17 -23.67
N LYS A 453 9.64 -18.20 -24.08
CA LYS A 453 9.10 -19.34 -24.81
C LYS A 453 7.91 -20.00 -24.10
N GLY A 454 6.85 -20.33 -24.86
CA GLY A 454 5.62 -20.93 -24.36
C GLY A 454 4.64 -19.93 -23.72
N GLN A 455 4.90 -18.64 -23.79
CA GLN A 455 4.03 -17.61 -23.18
C GLN A 455 3.37 -16.66 -24.19
N ALA A 456 3.58 -16.85 -25.51
CA ALA A 456 2.85 -16.08 -26.51
C ALA A 456 1.33 -16.27 -26.37
N ARG A 457 0.58 -15.19 -26.59
CA ARG A 457 -0.89 -15.18 -26.61
C ARG A 457 -1.36 -14.60 -27.93
N LYS A 458 -2.36 -15.27 -28.54
CA LYS A 458 -2.97 -14.85 -29.81
C LYS A 458 -4.20 -13.97 -29.55
N GLY A 459 -4.57 -13.15 -30.52
CA GLY A 459 -5.85 -12.40 -30.49
C GLY A 459 -5.81 -11.09 -29.71
N LEU A 460 -4.61 -10.57 -29.40
CA LEU A 460 -4.44 -9.31 -28.66
C LEU A 460 -4.20 -8.09 -29.56
N GLY A 461 -4.20 -8.27 -30.90
CA GLY A 461 -3.93 -7.17 -31.83
C GLY A 461 -2.47 -6.71 -31.88
N MET A 462 -1.55 -7.51 -31.31
CA MET A 462 -0.11 -7.24 -31.29
C MET A 462 0.68 -8.50 -31.72
N GLU A 463 1.86 -8.27 -32.27
CA GLU A 463 2.81 -9.32 -32.62
C GLU A 463 3.60 -9.75 -31.37
N VAL A 464 3.51 -11.04 -31.02
CA VAL A 464 4.19 -11.57 -29.83
C VAL A 464 5.27 -12.55 -30.26
N THR A 465 6.53 -12.18 -30.08
CA THR A 465 7.70 -12.97 -30.44
C THR A 465 8.27 -13.69 -29.20
N GLU A 466 8.44 -15.00 -29.29
CA GLU A 466 8.99 -15.81 -28.21
C GLU A 466 10.52 -15.89 -28.29
N VAL A 467 11.17 -15.63 -27.15
CA VAL A 467 12.63 -15.68 -27.03
C VAL A 467 13.08 -16.61 -25.91
N GLY A 468 14.17 -17.34 -26.12
CA GLY A 468 14.65 -18.31 -25.14
C GLY A 468 15.93 -17.90 -24.43
N ARG A 469 16.72 -17.01 -25.03
CA ARG A 469 17.99 -16.52 -24.51
C ARG A 469 18.07 -15.00 -24.59
N VAL A 470 18.78 -14.42 -23.66
CA VAL A 470 18.98 -12.97 -23.59
C VAL A 470 19.70 -12.41 -24.81
N VAL A 471 20.64 -13.19 -25.39
CA VAL A 471 21.37 -12.80 -26.62
C VAL A 471 20.42 -12.68 -27.82
N ASP A 472 19.48 -13.62 -27.97
CA ASP A 472 18.50 -13.61 -29.06
C ASP A 472 17.53 -12.45 -28.89
N ALA A 473 17.09 -12.20 -27.65
CA ALA A 473 16.20 -11.09 -27.33
C ALA A 473 16.84 -9.72 -27.66
N ILE A 474 18.12 -9.52 -27.28
CA ILE A 474 18.87 -8.31 -27.62
C ILE A 474 19.02 -8.17 -29.13
N ALA A 475 19.33 -9.24 -29.85
CA ALA A 475 19.44 -9.21 -31.30
C ALA A 475 18.10 -8.82 -31.96
N THR A 476 17.00 -9.42 -31.50
CA THR A 476 15.65 -9.14 -32.02
C THR A 476 15.19 -7.71 -31.71
N ALA A 477 15.43 -7.23 -30.48
CA ALA A 477 15.02 -5.88 -30.05
C ALA A 477 15.78 -4.76 -30.78
N LEU A 478 17.04 -5.00 -31.18
CA LEU A 478 17.90 -4.03 -31.82
C LEU A 478 17.98 -4.19 -33.38
N ALA A 479 17.36 -5.21 -33.95
CA ALA A 479 17.40 -5.48 -35.38
C ALA A 479 16.72 -4.39 -36.23
N ASN A 480 15.65 -3.79 -35.72
CA ASN A 480 14.82 -2.84 -36.47
C ASN A 480 15.29 -1.39 -36.36
N SER A 481 16.29 -1.09 -35.52
CA SER A 481 16.87 0.26 -35.44
C SER A 481 17.56 0.71 -36.74
N THR A 482 17.95 -0.25 -37.59
CA THR A 482 18.55 0.02 -38.90
C THR A 482 17.54 0.35 -40.00
N GLN A 483 16.26 0.03 -39.86
CA GLN A 483 15.25 0.33 -40.87
C GLN A 483 14.71 1.76 -40.74
N HIS A 484 14.56 2.30 -39.52
CA HIS A 484 14.15 3.69 -39.32
C HIS A 484 15.22 4.70 -39.77
N GLU A 485 16.52 4.40 -39.54
CA GLU A 485 17.62 5.25 -40.04
C GLU A 485 17.69 5.28 -41.58
N GLN A 486 17.25 4.20 -42.25
CA GLN A 486 17.18 4.15 -43.73
C GLN A 486 15.95 4.85 -44.31
N GLU A 487 14.80 4.76 -43.63
CA GLU A 487 13.58 5.47 -44.07
C GLU A 487 13.67 6.99 -43.86
N GLU A 488 14.36 7.48 -42.81
CA GLU A 488 14.63 8.92 -42.63
C GLU A 488 15.69 9.44 -43.62
N ALA A 489 16.70 8.63 -43.97
CA ALA A 489 17.73 8.99 -44.92
C ALA A 489 17.23 8.97 -46.40
N ASP A 490 16.14 8.24 -46.69
CA ASP A 490 15.50 8.25 -48.02
C ASP A 490 14.43 9.36 -48.15
N LEU A 491 14.14 10.14 -47.11
CA LEU A 491 13.18 11.25 -47.09
C LEU A 491 13.84 12.64 -47.12
N ASP A 492 15.19 12.75 -46.97
CA ASP A 492 16.01 13.96 -47.15
C ASP A 492 16.69 13.92 -48.54
#